data_3e62a643f36127522698abb1c48b50ad
#
_entry.id   3e62a643f36127522698abb1c48b50ad
#
_cell.length_a   1.000
_cell.length_b   1.000
_cell.length_c   1.000
_cell.angle_alpha   90.00
_cell.angle_beta   90.00
_cell.angle_gamma   90.00
#
_symmetry.space_group_name_H-M   'P 1'
#
loop_
_entity.id
_entity.type
_entity.pdbx_description
1 polymer ?
#
loop_
_entity_poly.entity_id
_entity_poly.type
_entity_poly.pdbx_seq_one_letter_code
_entity_poly.pdbx_strand_id
1 'polypeptide(L)'
;MIDQIAPRDYVASYFFFRLPQDTDNASVNSVLEQGFHTTVQQVPELMYCICKSEGIRNELELRLHEDSGATITMKDFTRGGSDQQWKPGTFEDLERDHFPLQSLPQEHVLAQTEFPGQACLPTLAMQANFIEGGLILTGCLHVCKAP
;
A
#
# COMPACT_ATOMS: atom_id res chain seq x y z
N MET A 1 29.81 11.78 -13.68
CA MET A 1 28.55 12.44 -13.30
C MET A 1 27.46 11.52 -13.81
N ILE A 2 26.97 10.64 -12.94
CA ILE A 2 25.91 9.70 -13.31
C ILE A 2 24.62 10.44 -12.97
N ASP A 3 23.90 10.86 -14.01
CA ASP A 3 22.53 11.35 -13.85
C ASP A 3 21.69 10.18 -13.31
N GLN A 4 21.50 10.17 -12.00
CA GLN A 4 20.55 9.28 -11.35
C GLN A 4 19.13 9.77 -11.69
N ILE A 5 18.68 9.48 -12.89
CA ILE A 5 17.26 9.45 -13.20
C ILE A 5 16.76 8.09 -12.68
N ALA A 6 16.68 7.95 -11.35
CA ALA A 6 15.90 6.87 -10.80
C ALA A 6 14.43 7.20 -11.13
N PRO A 7 13.69 6.30 -11.77
CA PRO A 7 12.27 6.49 -11.90
C PRO A 7 11.71 6.64 -10.47
N ARG A 8 11.01 7.76 -10.21
CA ARG A 8 10.37 8.05 -8.93
C ARG A 8 9.03 7.31 -8.85
N ASP A 9 9.06 6.01 -9.14
CA ASP A 9 7.85 5.25 -9.33
C ASP A 9 7.72 4.20 -8.24
N TYR A 10 6.51 4.08 -7.71
CA TYR A 10 6.11 2.94 -6.91
C TYR A 10 5.70 1.79 -7.83
N VAL A 11 6.16 0.60 -7.49
CA VAL A 11 5.62 -0.64 -8.07
C VAL A 11 4.43 -1.05 -7.22
N ALA A 12 3.26 -1.09 -7.84
CA ALA A 12 2.05 -1.55 -7.20
C ALA A 12 1.88 -3.07 -7.38
N SER A 13 1.56 -3.75 -6.29
CA SER A 13 1.24 -5.18 -6.26
C SER A 13 -0.16 -5.38 -5.69
N TYR A 14 -0.88 -6.37 -6.21
CA TYR A 14 -2.23 -6.71 -5.78
C TYR A 14 -2.29 -8.19 -5.41
N PHE A 15 -2.86 -8.46 -4.23
CA PHE A 15 -3.09 -9.80 -3.73
C PHE A 15 -4.57 -9.95 -3.39
N PHE A 16 -5.20 -10.99 -3.90
CA PHE A 16 -6.62 -11.25 -3.72
C PHE A 16 -6.82 -12.48 -2.83
N PHE A 17 -7.57 -12.30 -1.76
CA PHE A 17 -7.86 -13.35 -0.80
C PHE A 17 -9.37 -13.53 -0.65
N ARG A 18 -9.86 -14.75 -0.88
CA ARG A 18 -11.24 -15.09 -0.55
C ARG A 18 -11.39 -15.20 0.97
N LEU A 19 -12.39 -14.54 1.51
CA LEU A 19 -12.72 -14.64 2.93
C LEU A 19 -14.00 -15.44 3.11
N PRO A 20 -14.07 -16.38 4.09
CA PRO A 20 -15.31 -17.03 4.49
C PRO A 20 -16.38 -16.00 4.91
N GLN A 21 -17.67 -16.35 4.73
CA GLN A 21 -18.78 -15.43 5.00
C GLN A 21 -18.82 -14.92 6.46
N ASP A 22 -18.39 -15.75 7.41
CA ASP A 22 -18.39 -15.42 8.84
C ASP A 22 -17.06 -14.83 9.32
N THR A 23 -16.22 -14.35 8.39
CA THR A 23 -14.93 -13.79 8.76
C THR A 23 -15.10 -12.44 9.43
N ASP A 24 -14.54 -12.31 10.63
CA ASP A 24 -14.44 -11.04 11.33
C ASP A 24 -13.29 -10.21 10.76
N ASN A 25 -13.64 -9.10 10.08
CA ASN A 25 -12.66 -8.19 9.49
C ASN A 25 -11.67 -7.64 10.52
N ALA A 26 -12.09 -7.45 11.78
CA ALA A 26 -11.19 -6.97 12.84
C ALA A 26 -10.10 -8.00 13.17
N SER A 27 -10.45 -9.28 13.18
CA SER A 27 -9.49 -10.36 13.40
C SER A 27 -8.49 -10.46 12.24
N VAL A 28 -8.96 -10.35 10.99
CA VAL A 28 -8.08 -10.32 9.81
C VAL A 28 -7.15 -9.12 9.86
N ASN A 29 -7.68 -7.96 10.23
CA ASN A 29 -6.89 -6.74 10.41
C ASN A 29 -5.74 -6.94 11.41
N SER A 30 -6.04 -7.51 12.58
CA SER A 30 -5.02 -7.77 13.60
C SER A 30 -3.92 -8.70 13.11
N VAL A 31 -4.26 -9.72 12.34
CA VAL A 31 -3.29 -10.66 11.75
C VAL A 31 -2.41 -9.93 10.72
N LEU A 32 -3.00 -9.09 9.88
CA LEU A 32 -2.26 -8.32 8.88
C LEU A 32 -1.31 -7.31 9.54
N GLU A 33 -1.77 -6.57 10.55
CA GLU A 33 -0.93 -5.63 11.30
C GLU A 33 0.24 -6.34 11.99
N GLN A 34 -0.03 -7.47 12.63
CA GLN A 34 1.02 -8.26 13.28
C GLN A 34 2.04 -8.80 12.27
N GLY A 35 1.57 -9.35 11.15
CA GLY A 35 2.43 -9.85 10.07
C GLY A 35 3.26 -8.74 9.46
N PHE A 36 2.65 -7.59 9.21
CA PHE A 36 3.34 -6.40 8.71
C PHE A 36 4.43 -5.92 9.66
N HIS A 37 4.10 -5.79 10.95
CA HIS A 37 5.05 -5.37 11.98
C HIS A 37 6.24 -6.34 12.09
N THR A 38 5.96 -7.66 12.07
CA THR A 38 7.01 -8.69 12.05
C THR A 38 7.91 -8.56 10.82
N THR A 39 7.33 -8.31 9.65
CA THR A 39 8.07 -8.12 8.39
C THR A 39 8.99 -6.91 8.48
N VAL A 40 8.47 -5.78 8.96
CA VAL A 40 9.27 -4.55 9.12
C VAL A 40 10.43 -4.76 10.10
N GLN A 41 10.22 -5.53 11.17
CA GLN A 41 11.31 -5.88 12.11
C GLN A 41 12.38 -6.78 11.48
N GLN A 42 11.98 -7.68 10.57
CA GLN A 42 12.91 -8.58 9.88
C GLN A 42 13.63 -7.92 8.69
N VAL A 43 13.05 -6.85 8.15
CA VAL A 43 13.59 -6.08 7.02
C VAL A 43 13.70 -4.61 7.44
N PRO A 44 14.77 -4.25 8.19
CA PRO A 44 14.91 -2.91 8.76
C PRO A 44 14.92 -1.79 7.71
N GLU A 45 15.27 -2.11 6.46
CA GLU A 45 15.26 -1.15 5.35
C GLU A 45 13.87 -0.57 5.09
N LEU A 46 12.81 -1.28 5.45
CA LEU A 46 11.44 -0.79 5.36
C LEU A 46 11.10 0.32 6.38
N MET A 47 11.93 0.49 7.41
CA MET A 47 11.77 1.59 8.37
C MET A 47 12.26 2.93 7.84
N TYR A 48 12.98 2.93 6.72
CA TYR A 48 13.47 4.16 6.11
C TYR A 48 12.36 4.83 5.30
N CYS A 49 12.46 6.14 5.18
CA CYS A 49 11.69 6.94 4.24
C CYS A 49 12.62 7.58 3.21
N ILE A 50 12.06 7.95 2.10
CA ILE A 50 12.75 8.56 0.98
C ILE A 50 12.50 10.05 1.05
N CYS A 51 13.55 10.82 1.29
CA CYS A 51 13.52 12.26 1.44
C CYS A 51 14.30 12.95 0.32
N LYS A 52 13.93 14.18 0.01
CA LYS A 52 14.79 15.02 -0.82
C LYS A 52 16.01 15.45 0.00
N SER A 53 17.20 15.34 -0.60
CA SER A 53 18.42 15.85 0.01
C SER A 53 18.38 17.37 0.10
N GLU A 54 18.78 17.92 1.24
CA GLU A 54 18.78 19.38 1.48
C GLU A 54 19.91 20.11 0.74
N GLY A 55 20.95 19.39 0.30
CA GLY A 55 22.18 19.99 -0.24
C GLY A 55 22.37 19.87 -1.74
N ILE A 56 21.73 18.94 -2.40
CA ILE A 56 21.98 18.63 -3.83
C ILE A 56 20.65 18.56 -4.58
N ARG A 57 20.54 19.34 -5.65
CA ARG A 57 19.33 19.37 -6.48
C ARG A 57 19.04 17.97 -7.04
N ASN A 58 17.84 17.46 -6.74
CA ASN A 58 17.28 16.20 -7.25
C ASN A 58 17.88 14.90 -6.68
N GLU A 59 18.67 14.94 -5.64
CA GLU A 59 19.06 13.71 -4.95
C GLU A 59 18.00 13.28 -3.92
N LEU A 60 17.79 11.97 -3.87
CA LEU A 60 16.96 11.32 -2.87
C LEU A 60 17.89 10.63 -1.88
N GLU A 61 17.56 10.69 -0.61
CA GLU A 61 18.28 9.99 0.45
C GLU A 61 17.29 9.16 1.29
N LEU A 62 17.79 8.03 1.78
CA LEU A 62 17.07 7.21 2.74
C LEU A 62 17.37 7.75 4.14
N ARG A 63 16.33 8.12 4.88
CA ARG A 63 16.42 8.54 6.28
C ARG A 63 15.61 7.60 7.15
N LEU A 64 16.17 7.22 8.27
CA LEU A 64 15.41 6.58 9.32
C LEU A 64 14.50 7.62 9.96
N HIS A 65 13.20 7.37 9.93
CA HIS A 65 12.22 8.25 10.53
C HIS A 65 11.20 7.43 11.30
N GLU A 66 11.04 7.70 12.59
CA GLU A 66 10.21 6.90 13.48
C GLU A 66 8.74 6.84 13.05
N ASP A 67 8.23 7.88 12.36
CA ASP A 67 6.81 8.03 12.02
C ASP A 67 6.50 7.91 10.52
N SER A 68 7.48 7.73 9.64
CA SER A 68 7.26 7.83 8.18
C SER A 68 7.81 6.68 7.33
N GLY A 69 8.21 5.58 7.96
CA GLY A 69 8.61 4.35 7.27
C GLY A 69 7.44 3.60 6.63
N ALA A 70 7.58 2.28 6.53
CA ALA A 70 6.53 1.44 5.99
C ALA A 70 5.20 1.61 6.74
N THR A 71 4.10 1.67 6.01
CA THR A 71 2.75 1.86 6.55
C THR A 71 1.79 0.79 6.07
N ILE A 72 0.80 0.46 6.90
CA ILE A 72 -0.36 -0.35 6.51
C ILE A 72 -1.64 0.36 6.92
N THR A 73 -2.58 0.47 6.00
CA THR A 73 -3.89 1.08 6.22
C THR A 73 -5.00 0.11 5.89
N MET A 74 -6.18 0.32 6.45
CA MET A 74 -7.35 -0.53 6.24
C MET A 74 -8.51 0.29 5.70
N LYS A 75 -9.22 -0.27 4.74
CA LYS A 75 -10.49 0.25 4.24
C LYS A 75 -11.54 -0.84 4.22
N ASP A 76 -12.73 -0.53 4.67
CA ASP A 76 -13.87 -1.45 4.67
C ASP A 76 -14.95 -0.93 3.72
N PHE A 77 -15.04 -1.55 2.55
CA PHE A 77 -16.04 -1.25 1.53
C PHE A 77 -17.32 -2.08 1.69
N THR A 78 -17.36 -3.00 2.67
CA THR A 78 -18.56 -3.83 2.93
C THR A 78 -19.64 -3.04 3.67
N ARG A 79 -19.23 -1.99 4.40
CA ARG A 79 -20.13 -1.11 5.15
C ARG A 79 -20.42 0.10 4.30
N GLY A 80 -21.58 0.13 3.64
CA GLY A 80 -22.03 1.23 2.79
C GLY A 80 -22.06 2.57 3.51
N GLY A 81 -20.91 3.25 3.54
CA GLY A 81 -20.77 4.65 3.95
C GLY A 81 -20.75 5.53 2.72
N SER A 82 -21.33 6.72 2.82
CA SER A 82 -21.61 7.63 1.71
C SER A 82 -20.38 8.10 0.90
N ASP A 83 -19.17 7.94 1.42
CA ASP A 83 -17.97 8.54 0.84
C ASP A 83 -17.08 7.57 0.03
N GLN A 84 -17.36 6.25 0.08
CA GLN A 84 -16.57 5.25 -0.64
C GLN A 84 -17.49 4.26 -1.37
N GLN A 85 -17.96 4.67 -2.52
CA GLN A 85 -18.81 3.83 -3.36
C GLN A 85 -17.98 2.75 -4.06
N TRP A 86 -17.91 1.55 -3.47
CA TRP A 86 -17.37 0.38 -4.14
C TRP A 86 -18.29 -0.06 -5.29
N LYS A 87 -17.78 -0.04 -6.52
CA LYS A 87 -18.54 -0.38 -7.73
C LYS A 87 -18.13 -1.69 -8.40
N PRO A 88 -16.91 -2.21 -8.21
CA PRO A 88 -16.46 -3.38 -8.98
C PRO A 88 -17.18 -4.69 -8.69
N GLY A 89 -18.05 -4.74 -7.69
CA GLY A 89 -18.79 -5.95 -7.33
C GLY A 89 -18.19 -6.72 -6.15
N THR A 90 -18.63 -7.96 -5.98
CA THR A 90 -18.15 -8.87 -4.93
C THR A 90 -16.81 -9.50 -5.33
N PHE A 91 -16.17 -10.19 -4.38
CA PHE A 91 -14.99 -10.99 -4.68
C PHE A 91 -15.27 -12.05 -5.76
N GLU A 92 -16.45 -12.67 -5.72
CA GLU A 92 -16.85 -13.67 -6.70
C GLU A 92 -17.01 -13.08 -8.10
N ASP A 93 -17.53 -11.84 -8.21
CA ASP A 93 -17.60 -11.12 -9.48
C ASP A 93 -16.21 -10.86 -10.04
N LEU A 94 -15.29 -10.37 -9.21
CA LEU A 94 -13.91 -10.13 -9.61
C LEU A 94 -13.20 -11.42 -10.04
N GLU A 95 -13.40 -12.53 -9.31
CA GLU A 95 -12.79 -13.81 -9.63
C GLU A 95 -13.33 -14.37 -10.95
N ARG A 96 -14.64 -14.29 -11.18
CA ARG A 96 -15.28 -14.69 -12.45
C ARG A 96 -14.71 -13.93 -13.63
N ASP A 97 -14.40 -12.66 -13.45
CA ASP A 97 -13.84 -11.79 -14.47
C ASP A 97 -12.28 -11.80 -14.49
N HIS A 98 -11.65 -12.76 -13.79
CA HIS A 98 -10.21 -12.95 -13.72
C HIS A 98 -9.44 -11.74 -13.13
N PHE A 99 -10.01 -11.07 -12.13
CA PHE A 99 -9.42 -9.94 -11.42
C PHE A 99 -8.90 -8.82 -12.34
N PRO A 100 -9.79 -8.18 -13.11
CA PRO A 100 -9.40 -7.15 -14.06
C PRO A 100 -8.94 -5.88 -13.33
N LEU A 101 -7.62 -5.66 -13.23
CA LEU A 101 -7.04 -4.53 -12.50
C LEU A 101 -7.54 -3.17 -13.03
N GLN A 102 -7.89 -3.10 -14.32
CA GLN A 102 -8.40 -1.89 -14.95
C GLN A 102 -9.80 -1.48 -14.45
N SER A 103 -10.56 -2.43 -13.89
CA SER A 103 -11.87 -2.15 -13.32
C SER A 103 -11.83 -1.66 -11.88
N LEU A 104 -10.67 -1.80 -11.22
CA LEU A 104 -10.50 -1.37 -9.84
C LEU A 104 -10.29 0.14 -9.78
N PRO A 105 -10.97 0.85 -8.86
CA PRO A 105 -10.74 2.27 -8.62
C PRO A 105 -9.40 2.46 -7.91
N GLN A 106 -8.33 2.63 -8.67
CA GLN A 106 -6.95 2.64 -8.18
C GLN A 106 -6.74 3.69 -7.08
N GLU A 107 -7.37 4.85 -7.20
CA GLU A 107 -7.32 5.93 -6.19
C GLU A 107 -7.92 5.51 -4.83
N HIS A 108 -8.71 4.45 -4.79
CA HIS A 108 -9.33 3.95 -3.57
C HIS A 108 -8.67 2.70 -3.02
N VAL A 109 -8.15 1.82 -3.89
CA VAL A 109 -7.58 0.54 -3.48
C VAL A 109 -6.08 0.56 -3.26
N LEU A 110 -5.36 1.49 -3.89
CA LEU A 110 -3.93 1.65 -3.66
C LEU A 110 -3.66 2.39 -2.35
N ALA A 111 -2.60 1.98 -1.66
CA ALA A 111 -2.11 2.69 -0.51
C ALA A 111 -1.66 4.09 -0.91
N GLN A 112 -2.01 5.07 -0.10
CA GLN A 112 -1.55 6.43 -0.29
C GLN A 112 -0.05 6.51 0.02
N THR A 113 0.72 6.97 -0.95
CA THR A 113 2.18 7.12 -0.84
C THR A 113 2.61 8.57 -0.65
N GLU A 114 1.74 9.52 -1.01
CA GLU A 114 2.00 10.95 -0.86
C GLU A 114 0.97 11.57 0.09
N PHE A 115 1.47 12.34 1.04
CA PHE A 115 0.63 13.08 1.98
C PHE A 115 0.95 14.57 1.87
N PRO A 116 -0.05 15.45 1.86
CA PRO A 116 0.18 16.89 1.84
C PRO A 116 1.08 17.34 3.00
N GLY A 117 2.16 18.05 2.68
CA GLY A 117 3.09 18.57 3.69
C GLY A 117 4.17 17.60 4.17
N GLN A 118 4.20 16.37 3.71
CA GLN A 118 5.30 15.46 4.00
C GLN A 118 6.50 15.73 3.08
N ALA A 119 7.68 15.86 3.73
CA ALA A 119 8.95 16.00 3.00
C ALA A 119 9.52 14.65 2.53
N CYS A 120 9.03 13.55 3.10
CA CYS A 120 9.54 12.20 2.89
C CYS A 120 8.41 11.24 2.52
N LEU A 121 8.73 10.26 1.69
CA LEU A 121 7.81 9.23 1.21
C LEU A 121 8.12 7.89 1.87
N PRO A 122 7.14 7.04 2.19
CA PRO A 122 7.38 5.71 2.72
C PRO A 122 8.08 4.84 1.66
N THR A 123 8.97 3.96 2.07
CA THR A 123 9.56 2.94 1.19
C THR A 123 8.54 1.89 0.78
N LEU A 124 7.62 1.56 1.69
CA LEU A 124 6.53 0.63 1.46
C LEU A 124 5.24 1.19 2.07
N ALA A 125 4.20 1.27 1.27
CA ALA A 125 2.85 1.55 1.74
C ALA A 125 1.94 0.37 1.38
N MET A 126 1.20 -0.15 2.34
CA MET A 126 0.24 -1.23 2.13
C MET A 126 -1.17 -0.77 2.50
N GLN A 127 -2.15 -1.34 1.83
CA GLN A 127 -3.56 -1.11 2.14
C GLN A 127 -4.35 -2.41 2.00
N ALA A 128 -5.09 -2.74 3.03
CA ALA A 128 -6.04 -3.85 3.03
C ALA A 128 -7.45 -3.32 2.75
N ASN A 129 -8.06 -3.79 1.67
CA ASN A 129 -9.37 -3.37 1.20
C ASN A 129 -10.34 -4.52 1.39
N PHE A 130 -11.20 -4.44 2.40
CA PHE A 130 -12.26 -5.42 2.63
C PHE A 130 -13.41 -5.16 1.68
N ILE A 131 -13.77 -6.17 0.89
CA ILE A 131 -14.92 -6.17 -0.01
C ILE A 131 -15.84 -7.35 0.34
N GLU A 132 -17.04 -7.36 -0.18
CA GLU A 132 -17.95 -8.48 0.03
C GLU A 132 -17.34 -9.79 -0.49
N GLY A 133 -17.17 -10.77 0.42
CA GLY A 133 -16.60 -12.09 0.14
C GLY A 133 -15.07 -12.15 0.05
N GLY A 134 -14.34 -11.04 0.29
CA GLY A 134 -12.90 -11.08 0.15
C GLY A 134 -12.13 -9.85 0.63
N LEU A 135 -10.84 -9.92 0.39
CA LEU A 135 -9.86 -8.89 0.70
C LEU A 135 -8.94 -8.66 -0.50
N ILE A 136 -8.73 -7.41 -0.83
CA ILE A 136 -7.69 -6.99 -1.77
C ILE A 136 -6.59 -6.30 -0.98
N LEU A 137 -5.44 -6.96 -0.83
CA LEU A 137 -4.26 -6.37 -0.22
C LEU A 137 -3.40 -5.75 -1.33
N THR A 138 -3.15 -4.46 -1.23
CA THR A 138 -2.28 -3.75 -2.17
C THR A 138 -1.00 -3.32 -1.48
N GLY A 139 0.10 -3.34 -2.22
CA GLY A 139 1.39 -2.87 -1.76
C GLY A 139 2.02 -1.94 -2.80
N CYS A 140 2.48 -0.79 -2.37
CA CYS A 140 3.24 0.17 -3.17
C CYS A 140 4.67 0.21 -2.63
N LEU A 141 5.61 -0.38 -3.36
CA LEU A 141 7.03 -0.40 -3.02
C LEU A 141 7.76 0.63 -3.89
N HIS A 142 8.49 1.54 -3.26
CA HIS A 142 9.32 2.49 -4.00
C HIS A 142 10.56 1.80 -4.56
N VAL A 143 10.74 1.89 -5.87
CA VAL A 143 11.90 1.33 -6.55
C VAL A 143 12.99 2.40 -6.62
N CYS A 144 13.93 2.32 -5.68
CA CYS A 144 15.19 3.03 -5.80
C CYS A 144 16.19 2.09 -6.49
N LYS A 145 16.76 2.46 -7.62
CA LYS A 145 17.97 1.77 -8.08
C LYS A 145 19.06 2.15 -7.10
N ALA A 146 19.54 1.19 -6.34
CA ALA A 146 20.81 1.34 -5.64
C ALA A 146 21.93 1.61 -6.67
N PRO A 147 22.89 2.45 -6.33
CA PRO A 147 24.02 2.73 -7.20
C PRO A 147 24.84 1.49 -7.52
#